data_5115ef83f5f2c79002989355233d8006
#
_entry.id   5115ef83f5f2c79002989355233d8006
#
_cell.length_a   1.000
_cell.length_b   1.000
_cell.length_c   1.000
_cell.angle_alpha   90.00
_cell.angle_beta   90.00
_cell.angle_gamma   90.00
#
_symmetry.space_group_name_H-M   'P 1'
#
loop_
_entity.id
_entity.type
_entity.pdbx_description
1 polymer ?
#
loop_
_entity_poly.entity_id
_entity_poly.type
_entity_poly.pdbx_seq_one_letter_code
_entity_poly.pdbx_strand_id
1 'polypeptide(L)'
;MTSLIGNAPVDGVDVAALLGIPISVEQERAVQAPLKPCAVIAGAGTGKTTVMAARVVWLVASRLVSPEEILGLTFTNKATAELSERIESNLTRLGLLTSEQPRPTVATYDSFAGTLVNDYGAWDGINTGAHLITGARAYQLAAEVIMGLDRAPLAATHMGPTFIAQAVVKLAGAMASHDASPGKVRRADARWRQMLLDAPTKRGGDRYADIDKWLSRVDEREELQDLVAAYLNRMN
;
A
#
# COMPACT_ATOMS: atom_id res chain seq x y z
N MET A 1 18.95 -20.89 18.70
CA MET A 1 19.54 -19.88 17.76
C MET A 1 20.93 -20.37 17.40
N THR A 2 21.06 -21.17 16.37
CA THR A 2 22.38 -21.67 15.90
C THR A 2 22.69 -20.90 14.63
N SER A 3 23.66 -19.97 14.76
CA SER A 3 24.20 -19.19 13.65
C SER A 3 24.85 -20.12 12.62
N LEU A 4 24.24 -20.28 11.46
CA LEU A 4 24.83 -20.96 10.30
C LEU A 4 25.69 -20.03 9.44
N ILE A 5 26.16 -18.92 9.99
CA ILE A 5 27.08 -18.00 9.30
C ILE A 5 28.51 -18.46 9.55
N GLY A 6 28.92 -19.49 8.84
CA GLY A 6 30.24 -20.11 8.94
C GLY A 6 31.13 -19.98 7.72
N ASN A 7 30.71 -19.28 6.66
CA ASN A 7 31.55 -19.10 5.46
C ASN A 7 31.65 -17.62 5.08
N ALA A 8 32.91 -17.14 4.92
CA ALA A 8 33.16 -15.79 4.46
C ALA A 8 32.45 -15.49 3.12
N PRO A 9 32.10 -14.23 2.84
CA PRO A 9 31.57 -13.83 1.54
C PRO A 9 32.49 -14.29 0.41
N VAL A 10 31.91 -14.76 -0.69
CA VAL A 10 32.67 -15.17 -1.87
C VAL A 10 32.80 -13.96 -2.79
N ASP A 11 34.01 -13.39 -2.87
CA ASP A 11 34.29 -12.30 -3.79
C ASP A 11 34.41 -12.82 -5.23
N GLY A 12 34.03 -11.97 -6.21
CA GLY A 12 34.24 -12.26 -7.64
C GLY A 12 33.20 -13.19 -8.28
N VAL A 13 32.00 -13.32 -7.69
CA VAL A 13 30.92 -14.08 -8.30
C VAL A 13 30.41 -13.37 -9.55
N ASP A 14 30.64 -13.99 -10.72
CA ASP A 14 30.21 -13.48 -12.03
C ASP A 14 28.70 -13.61 -12.18
N VAL A 15 28.00 -12.49 -12.26
CA VAL A 15 26.54 -12.43 -12.36
C VAL A 15 26.03 -13.01 -13.68
N ALA A 16 26.72 -12.78 -14.79
CA ALA A 16 26.30 -13.29 -16.11
C ALA A 16 26.43 -14.83 -16.15
N ALA A 17 27.49 -15.37 -15.58
CA ALA A 17 27.67 -16.81 -15.44
C ALA A 17 26.63 -17.44 -14.51
N LEU A 18 26.28 -16.79 -13.39
CA LEU A 18 25.24 -17.25 -12.48
C LEU A 18 23.88 -17.36 -13.18
N LEU A 19 23.53 -16.36 -13.98
CA LEU A 19 22.21 -16.31 -14.62
C LEU A 19 22.15 -17.12 -15.93
N GLY A 20 23.29 -17.36 -16.55
CA GLY A 20 23.37 -17.97 -17.88
C GLY A 20 22.81 -17.07 -19.00
N ILE A 21 22.74 -15.76 -18.76
CA ILE A 21 22.27 -14.75 -19.74
C ILE A 21 23.21 -13.55 -19.74
N PRO A 22 23.37 -12.86 -20.88
CA PRO A 22 24.15 -11.64 -20.91
C PRO A 22 23.44 -10.53 -20.15
N ILE A 23 24.20 -9.74 -19.38
CA ILE A 23 23.75 -8.55 -18.66
C ILE A 23 24.61 -7.36 -19.03
N SER A 24 24.04 -6.15 -19.00
CA SER A 24 24.81 -4.93 -19.22
C SER A 24 25.63 -4.55 -17.99
N VAL A 25 26.64 -3.72 -18.17
CA VAL A 25 27.47 -3.20 -17.07
C VAL A 25 26.63 -2.46 -16.03
N GLU A 26 25.59 -1.73 -16.46
CA GLU A 26 24.68 -1.03 -15.57
C GLU A 26 23.80 -1.99 -14.77
N GLN A 27 23.34 -3.07 -15.40
CA GLN A 27 22.58 -4.12 -14.73
C GLN A 27 23.46 -4.85 -13.70
N GLU A 28 24.71 -5.17 -14.07
CA GLU A 28 25.65 -5.81 -13.16
C GLU A 28 25.94 -4.94 -11.94
N ARG A 29 26.19 -3.64 -12.14
CA ARG A 29 26.35 -2.69 -11.03
C ARG A 29 25.14 -2.63 -10.11
N ALA A 30 23.93 -2.71 -10.64
CA ALA A 30 22.71 -2.73 -9.86
C ALA A 30 22.56 -4.04 -9.05
N VAL A 31 22.96 -5.18 -9.64
CA VAL A 31 22.94 -6.49 -8.97
C VAL A 31 23.98 -6.53 -7.84
N GLN A 32 25.18 -6.03 -8.06
CA GLN A 32 26.30 -6.05 -7.09
C GLN A 32 26.30 -4.84 -6.15
N ALA A 33 25.28 -3.96 -6.20
CA ALA A 33 25.23 -2.83 -5.31
C ALA A 33 25.31 -3.26 -3.84
N PRO A 34 25.97 -2.50 -2.96
CA PRO A 34 26.14 -2.88 -1.55
C PRO A 34 24.80 -3.03 -0.83
N LEU A 35 24.79 -3.75 0.32
CA LEU A 35 23.62 -3.91 1.19
C LEU A 35 23.32 -2.60 1.96
N LYS A 36 22.95 -1.58 1.20
CA LYS A 36 22.54 -0.26 1.69
C LYS A 36 21.28 0.18 0.93
N PRO A 37 20.47 1.07 1.49
CA PRO A 37 19.35 1.64 0.74
C PRO A 37 19.82 2.22 -0.60
N CYS A 38 19.22 1.75 -1.70
CA CYS A 38 19.53 2.21 -3.05
C CYS A 38 18.25 2.25 -3.89
N ALA A 39 18.25 3.09 -4.92
CA ALA A 39 17.19 3.17 -5.92
C ALA A 39 17.75 2.81 -7.29
N VAL A 40 17.06 1.91 -8.00
CA VAL A 40 17.39 1.56 -9.39
C VAL A 40 16.33 2.18 -10.30
N ILE A 41 16.74 3.17 -11.10
CA ILE A 41 15.86 3.87 -12.03
C ILE A 41 16.07 3.28 -13.43
N ALA A 42 15.02 2.73 -14.01
CA ALA A 42 15.11 2.05 -15.30
C ALA A 42 13.78 2.20 -16.09
N GLY A 43 13.90 2.36 -17.41
CA GLY A 43 12.75 2.47 -18.33
C GLY A 43 11.93 1.18 -18.45
N ALA A 44 10.82 1.23 -19.20
CA ALA A 44 10.07 0.03 -19.55
C ALA A 44 10.92 -0.88 -20.46
N GLY A 45 10.84 -2.20 -20.25
CA GLY A 45 11.55 -3.17 -21.07
C GLY A 45 13.06 -3.32 -20.81
N THR A 46 13.65 -2.57 -19.88
CA THR A 46 15.10 -2.63 -19.57
C THR A 46 15.53 -3.80 -18.68
N GLY A 47 14.62 -4.73 -18.40
CA GLY A 47 14.95 -5.92 -17.60
C GLY A 47 14.93 -5.71 -16.08
N LYS A 48 14.16 -4.74 -15.54
CA LYS A 48 14.06 -4.51 -14.08
C LYS A 48 13.80 -5.77 -13.27
N THR A 49 12.84 -6.58 -13.67
CA THR A 49 12.50 -7.84 -12.99
C THR A 49 13.66 -8.85 -13.07
N THR A 50 14.38 -8.87 -14.18
CA THR A 50 15.59 -9.69 -14.33
C THR A 50 16.68 -9.25 -13.38
N VAL A 51 16.92 -7.95 -13.24
CA VAL A 51 17.89 -7.38 -12.29
C VAL A 51 17.50 -7.69 -10.85
N MET A 52 16.21 -7.61 -10.50
CA MET A 52 15.72 -7.97 -9.16
C MET A 52 16.01 -9.44 -8.84
N ALA A 53 15.62 -10.36 -9.73
CA ALA A 53 15.89 -11.79 -9.55
C ALA A 53 17.39 -12.07 -9.50
N ALA A 54 18.17 -11.46 -10.39
CA ALA A 54 19.63 -11.56 -10.44
C ALA A 54 20.29 -11.14 -9.13
N ARG A 55 19.83 -10.02 -8.54
CA ARG A 55 20.35 -9.55 -7.27
C ARG A 55 20.10 -10.56 -6.15
N VAL A 56 18.91 -11.14 -6.06
CA VAL A 56 18.61 -12.18 -5.06
C VAL A 56 19.56 -13.38 -5.24
N VAL A 57 19.67 -13.88 -6.47
CA VAL A 57 20.53 -15.02 -6.77
C VAL A 57 21.99 -14.72 -6.43
N TRP A 58 22.49 -13.54 -6.79
CA TRP A 58 23.86 -13.11 -6.49
C TRP A 58 24.11 -12.98 -4.99
N LEU A 59 23.18 -12.38 -4.23
CA LEU A 59 23.30 -12.22 -2.78
C LEU A 59 23.41 -13.57 -2.07
N VAL A 60 22.61 -14.55 -2.46
CA VAL A 60 22.64 -15.91 -1.90
C VAL A 60 23.91 -16.65 -2.35
N ALA A 61 24.27 -16.58 -3.64
CA ALA A 61 25.47 -17.22 -4.16
C ALA A 61 26.75 -16.68 -3.54
N SER A 62 26.80 -15.36 -3.29
CA SER A 62 27.92 -14.70 -2.60
C SER A 62 27.89 -14.91 -1.08
N ARG A 63 26.91 -15.63 -0.54
CA ARG A 63 26.72 -15.87 0.89
C ARG A 63 26.61 -14.60 1.75
N LEU A 64 26.15 -13.53 1.14
CA LEU A 64 25.92 -12.24 1.83
C LEU A 64 24.64 -12.25 2.65
N VAL A 65 23.63 -13.05 2.23
CA VAL A 65 22.36 -13.26 2.92
C VAL A 65 21.89 -14.70 2.73
N SER A 66 21.12 -15.20 3.68
CA SER A 66 20.39 -16.47 3.54
C SER A 66 19.07 -16.25 2.79
N PRO A 67 18.52 -17.27 2.09
CA PRO A 67 17.28 -17.14 1.34
C PRO A 67 16.11 -16.59 2.17
N GLU A 68 15.96 -17.01 3.41
CA GLU A 68 14.91 -16.59 4.35
C GLU A 68 15.00 -15.12 4.80
N GLU A 69 16.15 -14.49 4.63
CA GLU A 69 16.38 -13.07 4.95
C GLU A 69 15.93 -12.13 3.83
N ILE A 70 15.43 -12.70 2.70
CA ILE A 70 15.05 -11.95 1.52
C ILE A 70 13.54 -11.78 1.47
N LEU A 71 13.10 -10.53 1.35
CA LEU A 71 11.73 -10.16 1.09
C LEU A 71 11.63 -9.37 -0.22
N GLY A 72 10.98 -9.95 -1.22
CA GLY A 72 10.62 -9.31 -2.48
C GLY A 72 9.18 -8.82 -2.45
N LEU A 73 8.95 -7.52 -2.67
CA LEU A 73 7.60 -6.95 -2.71
C LEU A 73 7.24 -6.46 -4.10
N THR A 74 6.03 -6.78 -4.54
CA THR A 74 5.50 -6.39 -5.86
C THR A 74 4.09 -5.80 -5.73
N PHE A 75 3.58 -5.21 -6.82
CA PHE A 75 2.22 -4.64 -6.82
C PHE A 75 1.13 -5.63 -7.30
N THR A 76 1.49 -6.68 -8.01
CA THR A 76 0.50 -7.60 -8.61
C THR A 76 0.86 -9.05 -8.36
N ASN A 77 -0.15 -9.90 -8.22
CA ASN A 77 0.03 -11.34 -8.07
C ASN A 77 0.80 -11.96 -9.24
N LYS A 78 0.58 -11.45 -10.47
CA LYS A 78 1.33 -11.90 -11.65
C LYS A 78 2.82 -11.61 -11.52
N ALA A 79 3.18 -10.38 -11.14
CA ALA A 79 4.59 -10.00 -10.93
C ALA A 79 5.23 -10.77 -9.77
N THR A 80 4.46 -11.05 -8.72
CA THR A 80 4.90 -11.92 -7.60
C THR A 80 5.26 -13.32 -8.11
N ALA A 81 4.35 -13.95 -8.85
CA ALA A 81 4.55 -15.30 -9.38
C ALA A 81 5.77 -15.36 -10.33
N GLU A 82 5.87 -14.42 -11.27
CA GLU A 82 7.00 -14.33 -12.21
C GLU A 82 8.34 -14.12 -11.51
N LEU A 83 8.38 -13.27 -10.48
CA LEU A 83 9.61 -13.00 -9.73
C LEU A 83 10.01 -14.20 -8.88
N SER A 84 9.05 -14.81 -8.17
CA SER A 84 9.28 -16.02 -7.35
C SER A 84 9.81 -17.16 -8.19
N GLU A 85 9.15 -17.47 -9.31
CA GLU A 85 9.56 -18.54 -10.23
C GLU A 85 10.99 -18.32 -10.75
N ARG A 86 11.34 -17.10 -11.16
CA ARG A 86 12.68 -16.75 -11.64
C ARG A 86 13.75 -16.92 -10.57
N ILE A 87 13.47 -16.50 -9.34
CA ILE A 87 14.40 -16.63 -8.21
C ILE A 87 14.58 -18.11 -7.88
N GLU A 88 13.48 -18.85 -7.65
CA GLU A 88 13.53 -20.25 -7.25
C GLU A 88 14.19 -21.13 -8.30
N SER A 89 13.84 -20.96 -9.58
CA SER A 89 14.42 -21.71 -10.69
C SER A 89 15.94 -21.50 -10.78
N ASN A 90 16.43 -20.26 -10.64
CA ASN A 90 17.86 -19.99 -10.67
C ASN A 90 18.60 -20.53 -9.43
N LEU A 91 18.04 -20.35 -8.22
CA LEU A 91 18.65 -20.85 -7.00
C LEU A 91 18.71 -22.39 -7.01
N THR A 92 17.65 -23.05 -7.47
CA THR A 92 17.60 -24.51 -7.60
C THR A 92 18.60 -25.01 -8.64
N ARG A 93 18.68 -24.38 -9.82
CA ARG A 93 19.65 -24.71 -10.87
C ARG A 93 21.10 -24.60 -10.40
N LEU A 94 21.39 -23.69 -9.49
CA LEU A 94 22.72 -23.50 -8.90
C LEU A 94 22.99 -24.37 -7.68
N GLY A 95 22.02 -25.20 -7.27
CA GLY A 95 22.13 -26.03 -6.06
C GLY A 95 22.15 -25.22 -4.75
N LEU A 96 21.69 -23.97 -4.80
CA LEU A 96 21.64 -23.03 -3.67
C LEU A 96 20.31 -23.11 -2.90
N LEU A 97 19.34 -23.86 -3.42
CA LEU A 97 18.03 -24.08 -2.80
C LEU A 97 17.63 -25.54 -2.99
N THR A 98 17.35 -26.22 -1.89
CA THR A 98 16.79 -27.58 -1.86
C THR A 98 15.34 -27.56 -1.39
N SER A 99 14.62 -28.69 -1.47
CA SER A 99 13.23 -28.78 -1.02
C SER A 99 13.04 -28.53 0.48
N GLU A 100 14.07 -28.74 1.29
CA GLU A 100 14.05 -28.63 2.75
C GLU A 100 14.51 -27.27 3.27
N GLN A 101 15.09 -26.42 2.41
CA GLN A 101 15.61 -25.12 2.82
C GLN A 101 14.52 -24.05 2.78
N PRO A 102 14.56 -23.07 3.71
CA PRO A 102 13.71 -21.91 3.67
C PRO A 102 13.89 -21.17 2.34
N ARG A 103 12.80 -20.60 1.83
CA ARG A 103 12.77 -19.91 0.54
C ARG A 103 12.73 -18.39 0.73
N PRO A 104 13.20 -17.60 -0.24
CA PRO A 104 12.93 -16.18 -0.28
C PRO A 104 11.43 -15.91 -0.27
N THR A 105 11.00 -14.96 0.52
CA THR A 105 9.61 -14.51 0.53
C THR A 105 9.38 -13.53 -0.60
N VAL A 106 8.45 -13.83 -1.51
CA VAL A 106 7.99 -12.89 -2.55
C VAL A 106 6.48 -12.72 -2.41
N ALA A 107 6.03 -11.50 -2.20
CA ALA A 107 4.62 -11.21 -1.91
C ALA A 107 4.18 -9.88 -2.56
N THR A 108 2.87 -9.64 -2.65
CA THR A 108 2.38 -8.28 -2.88
C THR A 108 2.46 -7.48 -1.58
N TYR A 109 2.49 -6.14 -1.67
CA TYR A 109 2.43 -5.27 -0.49
C TYR A 109 1.22 -5.59 0.40
N ASP A 110 0.05 -5.80 -0.20
CA ASP A 110 -1.18 -6.10 0.55
C ASP A 110 -1.13 -7.47 1.23
N SER A 111 -0.60 -8.49 0.52
CA SER A 111 -0.45 -9.83 1.10
C SER A 111 0.54 -9.83 2.26
N PHE A 112 1.66 -9.14 2.13
CA PHE A 112 2.64 -9.02 3.20
C PHE A 112 2.10 -8.22 4.40
N ALA A 113 1.39 -7.12 4.14
CA ALA A 113 0.70 -6.38 5.20
C ALA A 113 -0.32 -7.26 5.95
N GLY A 114 -1.07 -8.10 5.22
CA GLY A 114 -1.98 -9.08 5.80
C GLY A 114 -1.26 -10.09 6.72
N THR A 115 -0.10 -10.57 6.31
CA THR A 115 0.74 -11.44 7.16
C THR A 115 1.16 -10.72 8.43
N LEU A 116 1.62 -9.47 8.34
CA LEU A 116 2.01 -8.68 9.52
C LEU A 116 0.83 -8.47 10.49
N VAL A 117 -0.36 -8.18 9.96
CA VAL A 117 -1.56 -8.04 10.78
C VAL A 117 -1.92 -9.35 11.47
N ASN A 118 -1.85 -10.49 10.77
CA ASN A 118 -2.14 -11.80 11.36
C ASN A 118 -1.13 -12.19 12.44
N ASP A 119 0.15 -11.92 12.23
CA ASP A 119 1.22 -12.35 13.13
C ASP A 119 1.37 -11.43 14.35
N TYR A 120 1.16 -10.13 14.17
CA TYR A 120 1.48 -9.10 15.16
C TYR A 120 0.29 -8.25 15.60
N GLY A 121 -0.83 -8.27 14.85
CA GLY A 121 -1.96 -7.39 15.10
C GLY A 121 -2.58 -7.52 16.50
N ALA A 122 -2.51 -8.72 17.08
CA ALA A 122 -3.00 -8.95 18.45
C ALA A 122 -2.29 -8.10 19.50
N TRP A 123 -1.02 -7.73 19.28
CA TRP A 123 -0.25 -6.87 20.19
C TRP A 123 -0.75 -5.42 20.20
N ASP A 124 -1.32 -4.99 19.07
CA ASP A 124 -1.93 -3.67 18.92
C ASP A 124 -3.46 -3.69 19.12
N GLY A 125 -4.00 -4.80 19.65
CA GLY A 125 -5.44 -4.96 19.89
C GLY A 125 -6.27 -5.16 18.63
N ILE A 126 -5.64 -5.49 17.49
CA ILE A 126 -6.33 -5.80 16.24
C ILE A 126 -6.85 -7.25 16.31
N ASN A 127 -8.13 -7.44 16.00
CA ASN A 127 -8.68 -8.79 15.92
C ASN A 127 -8.11 -9.53 14.70
N THR A 128 -7.23 -10.50 14.95
CA THR A 128 -6.60 -11.32 13.89
C THR A 128 -7.58 -12.27 13.20
N GLY A 129 -8.78 -12.48 13.75
CA GLY A 129 -9.89 -13.18 13.11
C GLY A 129 -10.76 -12.31 12.20
N ALA A 130 -10.42 -11.03 12.02
CA ALA A 130 -11.16 -10.13 11.17
C ALA A 130 -11.07 -10.56 9.69
N HIS A 131 -12.20 -10.54 9.00
CA HIS A 131 -12.26 -10.85 7.58
C HIS A 131 -12.06 -9.61 6.73
N LEU A 132 -11.30 -9.73 5.65
CA LEU A 132 -11.14 -8.66 4.67
C LEU A 132 -12.51 -8.31 4.06
N ILE A 133 -12.91 -7.06 4.21
CA ILE A 133 -14.17 -6.56 3.65
C ILE A 133 -13.97 -6.27 2.16
N THR A 134 -14.76 -6.94 1.32
CA THR A 134 -14.77 -6.67 -0.12
C THR A 134 -15.44 -5.33 -0.42
N GLY A 135 -15.15 -4.74 -1.58
CA GLY A 135 -15.77 -3.48 -2.01
C GLY A 135 -17.30 -3.53 -2.03
N ALA A 136 -17.89 -4.67 -2.39
CA ALA A 136 -19.36 -4.86 -2.35
C ALA A 136 -19.91 -4.81 -0.91
N ARG A 137 -19.24 -5.48 0.03
CA ARG A 137 -19.66 -5.45 1.44
C ARG A 137 -19.45 -4.08 2.07
N ALA A 138 -18.35 -3.40 1.77
CA ALA A 138 -18.10 -2.03 2.19
C ALA A 138 -19.24 -1.09 1.74
N TYR A 139 -19.64 -1.22 0.47
CA TYR A 139 -20.78 -0.47 -0.07
C TYR A 139 -22.09 -0.79 0.64
N GLN A 140 -22.41 -2.06 0.89
CA GLN A 140 -23.61 -2.48 1.62
C GLN A 140 -23.66 -1.85 3.02
N LEU A 141 -22.58 -1.90 3.78
CA LEU A 141 -22.51 -1.30 5.11
C LEU A 141 -22.72 0.21 5.08
N ALA A 142 -22.14 0.91 4.11
CA ALA A 142 -22.39 2.33 3.92
C ALA A 142 -23.85 2.63 3.55
N ALA A 143 -24.46 1.84 2.67
CA ALA A 143 -25.86 1.97 2.31
C ALA A 143 -26.79 1.72 3.49
N GLU A 144 -26.51 0.72 4.34
CA GLU A 144 -27.26 0.46 5.57
C GLU A 144 -27.22 1.65 6.55
N VAL A 145 -26.06 2.32 6.66
CA VAL A 145 -25.93 3.54 7.48
C VAL A 145 -26.83 4.64 6.94
N ILE A 146 -26.82 4.88 5.62
CA ILE A 146 -27.63 5.94 4.99
C ILE A 146 -29.14 5.65 5.10
N MET A 147 -29.54 4.39 4.88
CA MET A 147 -30.95 3.98 5.00
C MET A 147 -31.48 4.04 6.44
N GLY A 148 -30.61 3.99 7.43
CA GLY A 148 -30.95 4.12 8.84
C GLY A 148 -31.04 5.56 9.36
N LEU A 149 -30.88 6.57 8.49
CA LEU A 149 -30.97 7.97 8.89
C LEU A 149 -32.44 8.43 9.01
N ASP A 150 -32.75 9.19 10.04
CA ASP A 150 -34.06 9.80 10.22
C ASP A 150 -34.37 10.93 9.22
N ARG A 151 -33.33 11.49 8.60
CA ARG A 151 -33.42 12.56 7.59
C ARG A 151 -32.45 12.34 6.45
N ALA A 152 -32.78 12.86 5.29
CA ALA A 152 -31.86 12.84 4.15
C ALA A 152 -30.61 13.71 4.45
N PRO A 153 -29.38 13.24 4.11
CA PRO A 153 -28.18 14.02 4.25
C PRO A 153 -28.16 15.22 3.30
N LEU A 154 -27.42 16.28 3.66
CA LEU A 154 -27.28 17.50 2.83
C LEU A 154 -26.86 17.19 1.39
N ALA A 155 -25.92 16.26 1.22
CA ALA A 155 -25.47 15.81 -0.09
C ALA A 155 -26.60 15.20 -0.94
N ALA A 156 -27.73 14.78 -0.35
CA ALA A 156 -28.88 14.23 -1.09
C ALA A 156 -29.61 15.28 -1.95
N THR A 157 -29.34 16.56 -1.76
CA THR A 157 -29.88 17.65 -2.61
C THR A 157 -29.41 17.55 -4.07
N HIS A 158 -28.24 16.92 -4.31
CA HIS A 158 -27.65 16.79 -5.64
C HIS A 158 -27.02 15.40 -5.90
N MET A 159 -26.98 14.52 -4.90
CA MET A 159 -26.44 13.15 -4.99
C MET A 159 -27.48 12.13 -4.56
N GLY A 160 -27.67 11.08 -5.36
CA GLY A 160 -28.50 9.95 -4.96
C GLY A 160 -27.83 9.09 -3.87
N PRO A 161 -28.63 8.26 -3.13
CA PRO A 161 -28.12 7.43 -2.03
C PRO A 161 -26.91 6.56 -2.39
N THR A 162 -26.89 6.03 -3.62
CA THR A 162 -25.76 5.24 -4.16
C THR A 162 -24.46 6.04 -4.17
N PHE A 163 -24.50 7.28 -4.64
CA PHE A 163 -23.32 8.13 -4.69
C PHE A 163 -22.87 8.58 -3.31
N ILE A 164 -23.80 8.80 -2.38
CA ILE A 164 -23.46 9.11 -0.99
C ILE A 164 -22.76 7.91 -0.34
N ALA A 165 -23.27 6.68 -0.54
CA ALA A 165 -22.61 5.47 -0.04
C ALA A 165 -21.18 5.32 -0.61
N GLN A 166 -21.00 5.57 -1.90
CA GLN A 166 -19.68 5.57 -2.52
C GLN A 166 -18.76 6.66 -1.95
N ALA A 167 -19.30 7.86 -1.68
CA ALA A 167 -18.54 8.96 -1.08
C ALA A 167 -18.09 8.61 0.34
N VAL A 168 -18.94 7.97 1.15
CA VAL A 168 -18.59 7.47 2.50
C VAL A 168 -17.46 6.47 2.43
N VAL A 169 -17.57 5.43 1.59
CA VAL A 169 -16.51 4.41 1.43
C VAL A 169 -15.21 5.04 0.94
N LYS A 170 -15.29 5.95 -0.05
CA LYS A 170 -14.11 6.64 -0.59
C LYS A 170 -13.44 7.54 0.43
N LEU A 171 -14.22 8.29 1.22
CA LEU A 171 -13.69 9.14 2.28
C LEU A 171 -13.04 8.31 3.39
N ALA A 172 -13.67 7.22 3.82
CA ALA A 172 -13.10 6.29 4.80
C ALA A 172 -11.75 5.70 4.31
N GLY A 173 -11.70 5.25 3.06
CA GLY A 173 -10.46 4.75 2.45
C GLY A 173 -9.37 5.81 2.35
N ALA A 174 -9.71 7.04 1.96
CA ALA A 174 -8.76 8.15 1.93
C ALA A 174 -8.23 8.50 3.32
N MET A 175 -9.10 8.50 4.34
CA MET A 175 -8.70 8.72 5.72
C MET A 175 -7.74 7.65 6.21
N ALA A 176 -8.01 6.37 5.92
CA ALA A 176 -7.11 5.26 6.25
C ALA A 176 -5.75 5.39 5.54
N SER A 177 -5.75 5.69 4.24
CA SER A 177 -4.51 5.84 3.45
C SER A 177 -3.60 6.98 3.91
N HIS A 178 -4.16 8.00 4.58
CA HIS A 178 -3.44 9.16 5.08
C HIS A 178 -3.28 9.18 6.61
N ASP A 179 -3.58 8.08 7.28
CA ASP A 179 -3.62 8.01 8.75
C ASP A 179 -4.37 9.21 9.36
N ALA A 180 -5.51 9.54 8.77
CA ALA A 180 -6.33 10.68 9.17
C ALA A 180 -7.53 10.23 9.98
N SER A 181 -7.58 10.59 11.26
CA SER A 181 -8.78 10.40 12.07
C SER A 181 -9.88 11.40 11.70
N PRO A 182 -11.17 11.09 11.97
CA PRO A 182 -12.27 12.05 11.79
C PRO A 182 -12.00 13.40 12.45
N GLY A 183 -11.39 13.41 13.63
CA GLY A 183 -11.01 14.64 14.33
C GLY A 183 -9.93 15.46 13.61
N LYS A 184 -8.96 14.81 12.93
CA LYS A 184 -7.97 15.54 12.10
C LYS A 184 -8.66 16.21 10.92
N VAL A 185 -9.58 15.52 10.25
CA VAL A 185 -10.34 16.06 9.09
C VAL A 185 -11.22 17.22 9.53
N ARG A 186 -12.00 17.09 10.62
CA ARG A 186 -12.84 18.17 11.17
C ARG A 186 -12.05 19.43 11.49
N ARG A 187 -10.86 19.31 12.09
CA ARG A 187 -10.00 20.47 12.35
C ARG A 187 -9.50 21.13 11.08
N ALA A 188 -9.24 20.36 10.03
CA ALA A 188 -8.85 20.91 8.74
C ALA A 188 -10.03 21.66 8.08
N ASP A 189 -11.23 21.09 8.14
CA ASP A 189 -12.45 21.69 7.59
C ASP A 189 -12.84 22.97 8.34
N ALA A 190 -12.74 22.98 9.67
CA ALA A 190 -12.99 24.19 10.46
C ALA A 190 -12.02 25.34 10.08
N ARG A 191 -10.74 25.03 9.87
CA ARG A 191 -9.78 26.04 9.37
C ARG A 191 -10.11 26.50 7.97
N TRP A 192 -10.50 25.60 7.09
CA TRP A 192 -10.90 25.95 5.72
C TRP A 192 -12.14 26.82 5.71
N ARG A 193 -13.14 26.46 6.52
CA ARG A 193 -14.35 27.27 6.71
C ARG A 193 -14.00 28.68 7.14
N GLN A 194 -13.13 28.84 8.15
CA GLN A 194 -12.71 30.16 8.63
C GLN A 194 -12.02 30.96 7.52
N MET A 195 -11.08 30.37 6.79
CA MET A 195 -10.42 31.03 5.65
C MET A 195 -11.41 31.48 4.57
N LEU A 196 -12.45 30.69 4.29
CA LEU A 196 -13.49 31.05 3.33
C LEU A 196 -14.37 32.21 3.85
N LEU A 197 -14.66 32.22 5.15
CA LEU A 197 -15.43 33.31 5.79
C LEU A 197 -14.66 34.62 5.84
N ASP A 198 -13.34 34.55 5.99
CA ASP A 198 -12.43 35.70 6.04
C ASP A 198 -11.99 36.18 4.62
N ALA A 199 -12.45 35.50 3.57
CA ALA A 199 -12.11 35.83 2.19
C ALA A 199 -12.66 37.20 1.82
N PRO A 200 -11.96 37.98 0.95
CA PRO A 200 -12.41 39.28 0.50
C PRO A 200 -13.82 39.26 -0.09
N THR A 201 -14.61 40.25 0.23
CA THR A 201 -15.97 40.44 -0.30
C THR A 201 -15.96 41.36 -1.52
N LYS A 202 -17.07 41.36 -2.27
CA LYS A 202 -17.33 42.34 -3.34
C LYS A 202 -17.48 43.75 -2.77
N ARG A 203 -17.41 44.77 -3.64
CA ARG A 203 -17.56 46.19 -3.25
C ARG A 203 -18.88 46.54 -2.50
N GLY A 204 -19.91 45.68 -2.56
CA GLY A 204 -21.17 45.80 -1.82
C GLY A 204 -21.25 45.00 -0.52
N GLY A 205 -20.18 44.36 -0.10
CA GLY A 205 -20.14 43.51 1.10
C GLY A 205 -20.62 42.05 0.88
N ASP A 206 -21.14 41.70 -0.31
CA ASP A 206 -21.54 40.36 -0.66
C ASP A 206 -20.35 39.46 -0.90
N ARG A 207 -20.49 38.18 -0.57
CA ARG A 207 -19.49 37.16 -0.92
C ARG A 207 -19.51 36.85 -2.42
N TYR A 208 -18.39 36.34 -2.91
CA TYR A 208 -18.36 35.71 -4.23
C TYR A 208 -19.10 34.38 -4.22
N ALA A 209 -19.85 34.09 -5.27
CA ALA A 209 -20.64 32.86 -5.39
C ALA A 209 -19.80 31.57 -5.23
N ASP A 210 -18.53 31.62 -5.62
CA ASP A 210 -17.63 30.50 -5.42
C ASP A 210 -17.31 30.23 -3.94
N ILE A 211 -17.27 31.27 -3.10
CA ILE A 211 -17.07 31.12 -1.65
C ILE A 211 -18.27 30.40 -1.03
N ASP A 212 -19.49 30.80 -1.37
CA ASP A 212 -20.70 30.16 -0.87
C ASP A 212 -20.80 28.70 -1.32
N LYS A 213 -20.41 28.41 -2.56
CA LYS A 213 -20.30 27.04 -3.08
C LYS A 213 -19.29 26.19 -2.31
N TRP A 214 -18.13 26.76 -1.96
CA TRP A 214 -17.12 26.06 -1.18
C TRP A 214 -17.54 25.85 0.27
N LEU A 215 -18.23 26.82 0.88
CA LEU A 215 -18.81 26.66 2.22
C LEU A 215 -19.83 25.51 2.25
N SER A 216 -20.75 25.46 1.28
CA SER A 216 -21.69 24.33 1.16
C SER A 216 -20.99 22.97 1.08
N ARG A 217 -19.89 22.89 0.33
CA ARG A 217 -19.10 21.64 0.25
C ARG A 217 -18.38 21.28 1.54
N VAL A 218 -17.99 22.27 2.34
CA VAL A 218 -17.44 22.00 3.68
C VAL A 218 -18.54 21.43 4.58
N ASP A 219 -19.75 21.98 4.54
CA ASP A 219 -20.89 21.49 5.32
C ASP A 219 -21.27 20.05 4.95
N GLU A 220 -21.35 19.74 3.65
CA GLU A 220 -21.59 18.39 3.16
C GLU A 220 -20.51 17.40 3.62
N ARG A 221 -19.25 17.82 3.60
CA ARG A 221 -18.14 16.96 4.04
C ARG A 221 -18.12 16.74 5.55
N GLU A 222 -18.54 17.74 6.33
CA GLU A 222 -18.73 17.59 7.78
C GLU A 222 -19.78 16.51 8.09
N GLU A 223 -20.91 16.54 7.40
CA GLU A 223 -21.95 15.53 7.53
C GLU A 223 -21.49 14.13 7.04
N LEU A 224 -20.76 14.07 5.91
CA LEU A 224 -20.16 12.82 5.44
C LEU A 224 -19.20 12.20 6.44
N GLN A 225 -18.50 13.00 7.26
CA GLN A 225 -17.62 12.46 8.32
C GLN A 225 -18.42 11.77 9.43
N ASP A 226 -19.63 12.25 9.76
CA ASP A 226 -20.51 11.56 10.71
C ASP A 226 -20.98 10.22 10.15
N LEU A 227 -21.30 10.18 8.86
CA LEU A 227 -21.63 8.94 8.16
C LEU A 227 -20.43 7.97 8.10
N VAL A 228 -19.21 8.47 7.88
CA VAL A 228 -17.99 7.66 7.93
C VAL A 228 -17.77 7.10 9.33
N ALA A 229 -17.97 7.89 10.38
CA ALA A 229 -17.82 7.40 11.75
C ALA A 229 -18.85 6.28 12.06
N ALA A 230 -20.11 6.43 11.64
CA ALA A 230 -21.12 5.41 11.78
C ALA A 230 -20.79 4.14 10.95
N TYR A 231 -20.28 4.32 9.73
CA TYR A 231 -19.83 3.23 8.88
C TYR A 231 -18.65 2.46 9.50
N LEU A 232 -17.63 3.14 10.01
CA LEU A 232 -16.49 2.51 10.68
C LEU A 232 -16.91 1.73 11.93
N ASN A 233 -17.88 2.24 12.69
CA ASN A 233 -18.42 1.53 13.86
C ASN A 233 -19.19 0.24 13.47
N ARG A 234 -19.72 0.13 12.25
CA ARG A 234 -20.34 -1.10 11.74
C ARG A 234 -19.34 -2.11 11.18
N MET A 235 -18.11 -1.69 10.91
CA MET A 235 -17.03 -2.55 10.43
C MET A 235 -16.34 -3.31 11.57
N ASN A 236 -16.40 -2.77 12.79
CA ASN A 236 -15.86 -3.36 14.01
C ASN A 236 -16.88 -4.29 14.68
#